data_0fa5446991d8b5a8ebc99d0aef3d3590
#
_entry.id   0fa5446991d8b5a8ebc99d0aef3d3590
#
_cell.length_a   1.000
_cell.length_b   1.000
_cell.length_c   1.000
_cell.angle_alpha   90.00
_cell.angle_beta   90.00
_cell.angle_gamma   90.00
#
_symmetry.space_group_name_H-M   'P 1'
#
loop_
_entity.id
_entity.type
_entity.pdbx_description
1 polymer ?
#
loop_
_entity_poly.entity_id
_entity_poly.type
_entity_poly.pdbx_seq_one_letter_code
_entity_poly.pdbx_strand_id
1 'polypeptide(L)'
;MPVLEIDKEYLYSLLGMRLSRDELVEILEDTKVNIEGFSDESIELEITSDRLDLLSTEGIARMIKGIIGKELGIPKYPVEHREEELVVDESVKNVRPFAVGAILLDVRLNDSVIKSIIQCQEKIHETLGRKRRRVAIGIHDLDAVKPPFRYIARPMDEVKFIPLGENREMTAREILENTEKGREYGNLIRNEEGLVPLIEDSMGRVMSMPPVINSELTRLSERTRNLFIDVTGTDEKSIRTSLSILVHSIAETG
;
A
#
# COMPACT_ATOMS: atom_id res chain seq x y z
N MET A 1 9.55 17.18 -0.13
CA MET A 1 9.56 15.92 0.63
C MET A 1 8.11 15.49 0.85
N PRO A 2 7.78 14.21 1.10
CA PRO A 2 6.41 13.82 1.34
C PRO A 2 5.88 14.43 2.63
N VAL A 3 4.66 14.96 2.59
CA VAL A 3 3.94 15.46 3.76
C VAL A 3 2.86 14.46 4.13
N LEU A 4 2.80 14.07 5.41
CA LEU A 4 1.81 13.19 6.00
C LEU A 4 0.86 13.99 6.88
N GLU A 5 -0.41 13.70 6.78
CA GLU A 5 -1.41 14.12 7.75
C GLU A 5 -1.63 13.01 8.77
N ILE A 6 -1.29 13.26 10.03
CA ILE A 6 -1.39 12.31 11.13
C ILE A 6 -2.62 12.64 11.97
N ASP A 7 -3.60 11.73 12.02
CA ASP A 7 -4.72 11.78 12.95
C ASP A 7 -4.19 11.60 14.39
N LYS A 8 -4.40 12.60 15.25
CA LYS A 8 -3.87 12.60 16.63
C LYS A 8 -4.51 11.53 17.50
N GLU A 9 -5.81 11.29 17.36
CA GLU A 9 -6.49 10.27 18.16
C GLU A 9 -5.98 8.87 17.78
N TYR A 10 -5.78 8.64 16.51
CA TYR A 10 -5.19 7.39 16.05
C TYR A 10 -3.73 7.24 16.51
N LEU A 11 -2.92 8.29 16.41
CA LEU A 11 -1.56 8.28 16.96
C LEU A 11 -1.55 7.95 18.46
N TYR A 12 -2.40 8.62 19.25
CA TYR A 12 -2.50 8.35 20.69
C TYR A 12 -2.99 6.94 21.02
N SER A 13 -3.87 6.39 20.20
CA SER A 13 -4.30 4.99 20.34
C SER A 13 -3.14 4.01 20.16
N LEU A 14 -2.28 4.24 19.17
CA LEU A 14 -1.08 3.46 18.94
C LEU A 14 -0.03 3.63 20.05
N LEU A 15 0.12 4.86 20.56
CA LEU A 15 1.02 5.15 21.68
C LEU A 15 0.51 4.57 23.00
N GLY A 16 -0.82 4.35 23.13
CA GLY A 16 -1.48 3.97 24.37
C GLY A 16 -1.36 5.05 25.45
N MET A 17 -1.15 6.30 25.06
CA MET A 17 -1.12 7.49 25.92
C MET A 17 -1.30 8.76 25.10
N ARG A 18 -1.72 9.84 25.75
CA ARG A 18 -1.77 11.17 25.17
C ARG A 18 -0.51 11.94 25.53
N LEU A 19 0.06 12.62 24.56
CA LEU A 19 1.14 13.60 24.74
C LEU A 19 0.58 15.00 24.57
N SER A 20 1.08 15.94 25.35
CA SER A 20 0.80 17.35 25.15
C SER A 20 1.41 17.83 23.82
N ARG A 21 0.98 19.00 23.36
CA ARG A 21 1.55 19.62 22.16
C ARG A 21 3.05 19.83 22.33
N ASP A 22 3.49 20.35 23.47
CA ASP A 22 4.89 20.68 23.71
C ASP A 22 5.77 19.41 23.74
N GLU A 23 5.31 18.33 24.38
CA GLU A 23 5.98 17.03 24.36
C GLU A 23 6.11 16.45 22.94
N LEU A 24 5.02 16.53 22.13
CA LEU A 24 5.07 16.05 20.74
C LEU A 24 6.05 16.86 19.90
N VAL A 25 6.04 18.20 20.05
CA VAL A 25 6.96 19.09 19.32
C VAL A 25 8.39 18.77 19.70
N GLU A 26 8.72 18.70 21.01
CA GLU A 26 10.05 18.36 21.50
C GLU A 26 10.56 17.02 20.93
N ILE A 27 9.72 15.97 20.97
CA ILE A 27 10.08 14.65 20.44
C ILE A 27 10.32 14.69 18.92
N LEU A 28 9.47 15.39 18.17
CA LEU A 28 9.52 15.40 16.70
C LEU A 28 10.67 16.28 16.18
N GLU A 29 10.97 17.42 16.83
CA GLU A 29 12.08 18.31 16.46
C GLU A 29 13.46 17.64 16.59
N ASP A 30 13.62 16.69 17.53
CA ASP A 30 14.85 15.91 17.70
C ASP A 30 15.02 14.80 16.63
N THR A 31 14.08 14.70 15.70
CA THR A 31 14.08 13.66 14.64
C THR A 31 14.27 14.31 13.26
N LYS A 32 14.28 13.47 12.22
CA LYS A 32 14.30 13.92 10.81
C LYS A 32 12.88 14.17 10.27
N VAL A 33 12.02 14.78 11.09
CA VAL A 33 10.63 15.09 10.77
C VAL A 33 10.40 16.56 11.02
N ASN A 34 9.88 17.28 10.01
CA ASN A 34 9.52 18.70 10.14
C ASN A 34 8.02 18.83 10.37
N ILE A 35 7.63 19.65 11.33
CA ILE A 35 6.22 19.97 11.59
C ILE A 35 5.82 21.12 10.65
N GLU A 36 4.93 20.82 9.69
CA GLU A 36 4.40 21.82 8.74
C GLU A 36 3.09 22.45 9.23
N GLY A 37 2.31 21.68 10.00
CA GLY A 37 1.03 22.13 10.54
C GLY A 37 0.64 21.40 11.82
N PHE A 38 -0.15 22.08 12.66
CA PHE A 38 -0.67 21.53 13.91
C PHE A 38 -2.07 22.06 14.17
N SER A 39 -3.06 21.16 14.14
CA SER A 39 -4.46 21.47 14.44
C SER A 39 -4.92 20.74 15.71
N ASP A 40 -6.19 20.90 16.07
CA ASP A 40 -6.78 20.15 17.18
C ASP A 40 -6.91 18.67 16.86
N GLU A 41 -7.11 18.30 15.58
CA GLU A 41 -7.39 16.93 15.12
C GLU A 41 -6.18 16.24 14.50
N SER A 42 -5.29 16.99 13.83
CA SER A 42 -4.20 16.42 13.04
C SER A 42 -2.87 17.17 13.19
N ILE A 43 -1.80 16.49 12.77
CA ILE A 43 -0.46 17.05 12.63
C ILE A 43 0.01 16.80 11.21
N GLU A 44 0.50 17.83 10.53
CA GLU A 44 1.15 17.70 9.22
C GLU A 44 2.65 17.59 9.41
N LEU A 45 3.22 16.47 8.93
CA LEU A 45 4.63 16.14 9.08
C LEU A 45 5.30 15.98 7.72
N GLU A 46 6.33 16.76 7.45
CA GLU A 46 7.20 16.55 6.31
C GLU A 46 8.31 15.55 6.69
N ILE A 47 8.40 14.45 5.93
CA ILE A 47 9.32 13.34 6.17
C ILE A 47 10.51 13.44 5.22
N THR A 48 11.73 13.30 5.75
CA THR A 48 12.93 13.24 4.91
C THR A 48 12.96 11.96 4.08
N SER A 49 13.48 12.04 2.85
CA SER A 49 13.42 10.94 1.87
C SER A 49 14.23 9.70 2.23
N ASP A 50 15.08 9.77 3.25
CA ASP A 50 15.87 8.66 3.79
C ASP A 50 15.15 7.88 4.91
N ARG A 51 13.99 8.37 5.39
CA ARG A 51 13.19 7.77 6.46
C ARG A 51 11.87 7.22 5.94
N LEU A 52 11.97 6.26 5.02
CA LEU A 52 10.79 5.59 4.43
C LEU A 52 9.95 4.81 5.47
N ASP A 53 10.54 4.44 6.59
CA ASP A 53 9.88 3.81 7.74
C ASP A 53 8.90 4.75 8.47
N LEU A 54 8.98 6.05 8.23
CA LEU A 54 8.12 7.08 8.83
C LEU A 54 6.98 7.54 7.90
N LEU A 55 6.74 6.85 6.78
CA LEU A 55 5.69 7.20 5.81
C LEU A 55 4.28 6.77 6.26
N SER A 56 4.07 6.49 7.53
CA SER A 56 2.78 6.13 8.12
C SER A 56 2.66 6.59 9.57
N THR A 57 1.43 6.71 10.07
CA THR A 57 1.16 7.00 11.48
C THR A 57 1.79 5.96 12.40
N GLU A 58 1.76 4.69 12.00
CA GLU A 58 2.32 3.55 12.71
C GLU A 58 3.85 3.66 12.84
N GLY A 59 4.52 4.06 11.75
CA GLY A 59 5.97 4.29 11.75
C GLY A 59 6.36 5.44 12.69
N ILE A 60 5.60 6.53 12.67
CA ILE A 60 5.78 7.66 13.60
C ILE A 60 5.54 7.21 15.05
N ALA A 61 4.45 6.46 15.31
CA ALA A 61 4.16 5.93 16.65
C ALA A 61 5.30 5.06 17.18
N ARG A 62 5.82 4.15 16.36
CA ARG A 62 6.97 3.29 16.69
C ARG A 62 8.21 4.10 17.06
N MET A 63 8.52 5.12 16.28
CA MET A 63 9.63 6.03 16.56
C MET A 63 9.45 6.73 17.91
N ILE A 64 8.28 7.31 18.15
CA ILE A 64 7.96 7.99 19.42
C ILE A 64 8.07 7.02 20.60
N LYS A 65 7.48 5.81 20.50
CA LYS A 65 7.59 4.77 21.55
C LYS A 65 9.04 4.46 21.90
N GLY A 66 9.93 4.39 20.89
CA GLY A 66 11.36 4.18 21.09
C GLY A 66 12.01 5.35 21.83
N ILE A 67 11.71 6.59 21.47
CA ILE A 67 12.31 7.80 22.09
C ILE A 67 11.89 7.94 23.55
N ILE A 68 10.58 7.74 23.85
CA ILE A 68 10.10 7.82 25.23
C ILE A 68 10.40 6.56 26.08
N GLY A 69 11.12 5.58 25.51
CA GLY A 69 11.52 4.36 26.21
C GLY A 69 10.40 3.35 26.47
N LYS A 70 9.24 3.48 25.83
CA LYS A 70 8.10 2.59 26.01
C LYS A 70 8.29 1.23 25.33
N GLU A 71 8.84 1.22 24.13
CA GLU A 71 9.20 0.03 23.36
C GLU A 71 10.59 0.19 22.77
N LEU A 72 11.52 -0.69 23.15
CA LEU A 72 12.92 -0.60 22.74
C LEU A 72 13.31 -1.78 21.84
N GLY A 73 14.16 -1.47 20.86
CA GLY A 73 14.72 -2.47 19.96
C GLY A 73 13.85 -2.69 18.70
N ILE A 74 14.16 -3.77 17.99
CA ILE A 74 13.44 -4.12 16.75
C ILE A 74 12.19 -4.89 17.10
N PRO A 75 11.01 -4.45 16.67
CA PRO A 75 9.77 -5.18 16.89
C PRO A 75 9.82 -6.56 16.22
N LYS A 76 9.26 -7.56 16.87
CA LYS A 76 9.18 -8.93 16.37
C LYS A 76 7.73 -9.28 16.10
N TYR A 77 7.43 -9.57 14.84
CA TYR A 77 6.11 -10.05 14.43
C TYR A 77 6.17 -11.56 14.16
N PRO A 78 5.11 -12.32 14.50
CA PRO A 78 5.04 -13.72 14.11
C PRO A 78 4.98 -13.81 12.58
N VAL A 79 5.87 -14.62 12.01
CA VAL A 79 5.90 -14.90 10.57
C VAL A 79 5.74 -16.39 10.37
N GLU A 80 4.73 -16.78 9.61
CA GLU A 80 4.46 -18.16 9.25
C GLU A 80 4.71 -18.37 7.75
N HIS A 81 5.27 -19.51 7.40
CA HIS A 81 5.30 -19.99 6.03
C HIS A 81 3.97 -20.63 5.68
N ARG A 82 3.38 -20.17 4.58
CA ARG A 82 2.10 -20.67 4.08
C ARG A 82 2.27 -21.25 2.67
N GLU A 83 1.28 -22.03 2.25
CA GLU A 83 1.27 -22.68 0.93
C GLU A 83 0.72 -21.79 -0.18
N GLU A 84 0.16 -20.61 0.17
CA GLU A 84 -0.36 -19.68 -0.81
C GLU A 84 0.76 -19.06 -1.65
N GLU A 85 0.59 -19.10 -2.96
CA GLU A 85 1.58 -18.64 -3.92
C GLU A 85 1.08 -17.46 -4.76
N LEU A 86 2.00 -16.54 -5.07
CA LEU A 86 1.87 -15.59 -6.17
C LEU A 86 2.77 -16.05 -7.31
N VAL A 87 2.18 -16.65 -8.33
CA VAL A 87 2.90 -17.15 -9.50
C VAL A 87 3.11 -16.01 -10.51
N VAL A 88 4.37 -15.72 -10.80
CA VAL A 88 4.75 -14.70 -11.81
C VAL A 88 4.90 -15.36 -13.17
N ASP A 89 4.04 -15.01 -14.10
CA ASP A 89 4.03 -15.56 -15.46
C ASP A 89 5.08 -14.85 -16.35
N GLU A 90 5.65 -15.57 -17.31
CA GLU A 90 6.65 -15.04 -18.26
C GLU A 90 6.13 -13.88 -19.10
N SER A 91 4.83 -13.80 -19.36
CA SER A 91 4.19 -12.74 -20.15
C SER A 91 4.40 -11.33 -19.61
N VAL A 92 4.65 -11.19 -18.28
CA VAL A 92 4.89 -9.87 -17.67
C VAL A 92 6.29 -9.33 -17.87
N LYS A 93 7.22 -10.15 -18.38
CA LYS A 93 8.65 -9.84 -18.44
C LYS A 93 8.97 -8.54 -19.16
N ASN A 94 8.28 -8.27 -20.27
CA ASN A 94 8.50 -7.08 -21.08
C ASN A 94 7.56 -5.91 -20.70
N VAL A 95 6.58 -6.15 -19.82
CA VAL A 95 5.61 -5.13 -19.40
C VAL A 95 6.02 -4.55 -18.05
N ARG A 96 6.07 -5.42 -17.02
CA ARG A 96 6.42 -5.04 -15.64
C ARG A 96 6.90 -6.30 -14.89
N PRO A 97 8.21 -6.59 -14.91
CA PRO A 97 8.73 -7.96 -14.72
C PRO A 97 8.64 -8.52 -13.31
N PHE A 98 8.54 -7.69 -12.28
CA PHE A 98 8.68 -8.16 -10.89
C PHE A 98 7.39 -8.02 -10.11
N ALA A 99 7.09 -9.03 -9.30
CA ALA A 99 6.05 -9.00 -8.28
C ALA A 99 6.50 -9.74 -7.02
N VAL A 100 6.06 -9.24 -5.87
CA VAL A 100 6.15 -9.90 -4.56
C VAL A 100 4.84 -9.72 -3.82
N GLY A 101 4.50 -10.62 -2.91
CA GLY A 101 3.28 -10.54 -2.12
C GLY A 101 3.49 -10.92 -0.66
N ALA A 102 2.54 -10.51 0.18
CA ALA A 102 2.44 -10.92 1.56
C ALA A 102 0.96 -11.08 1.96
N ILE A 103 0.72 -11.94 2.94
CA ILE A 103 -0.59 -12.09 3.59
C ILE A 103 -0.45 -11.58 5.03
N LEU A 104 -1.41 -10.77 5.46
CA LEU A 104 -1.57 -10.40 6.86
C LEU A 104 -2.92 -10.91 7.35
N LEU A 105 -2.91 -11.61 8.47
CA LEU A 105 -4.09 -12.24 9.06
C LEU A 105 -4.53 -11.48 10.30
N ASP A 106 -5.83 -11.57 10.59
CA ASP A 106 -6.45 -11.05 11.80
C ASP A 106 -6.24 -9.53 12.02
N VAL A 107 -6.10 -8.76 10.92
CA VAL A 107 -5.97 -7.29 11.00
C VAL A 107 -7.26 -6.64 11.51
N ARG A 108 -7.11 -5.57 12.29
CA ARG A 108 -8.24 -4.78 12.80
C ARG A 108 -8.31 -3.46 12.09
N LEU A 109 -9.17 -3.39 11.08
CA LEU A 109 -9.37 -2.18 10.31
C LEU A 109 -10.51 -1.33 10.88
N ASN A 110 -10.26 -0.04 10.95
CA ASN A 110 -11.24 1.02 11.11
C ASN A 110 -10.92 2.14 10.11
N ASP A 111 -11.71 3.19 10.06
CA ASP A 111 -11.53 4.29 9.10
C ASP A 111 -10.14 4.95 9.21
N SER A 112 -9.64 5.23 10.41
CA SER A 112 -8.32 5.84 10.62
C SER A 112 -7.18 4.92 10.18
N VAL A 113 -7.26 3.61 10.46
CA VAL A 113 -6.29 2.60 10.00
C VAL A 113 -6.29 2.51 8.47
N ILE A 114 -7.46 2.40 7.85
CA ILE A 114 -7.58 2.34 6.38
C ILE A 114 -6.99 3.60 5.73
N LYS A 115 -7.29 4.79 6.25
CA LYS A 115 -6.71 6.05 5.77
C LYS A 115 -5.20 6.08 5.90
N SER A 116 -4.65 5.65 7.04
CA SER A 116 -3.20 5.58 7.28
C SER A 116 -2.50 4.63 6.29
N ILE A 117 -3.06 3.43 6.08
CA ILE A 117 -2.54 2.43 5.13
C ILE A 117 -2.54 2.99 3.70
N ILE A 118 -3.65 3.61 3.27
CA ILE A 118 -3.77 4.21 1.94
C ILE A 118 -2.79 5.37 1.79
N GLN A 119 -2.65 6.23 2.81
CA GLN A 119 -1.68 7.32 2.80
C GLN A 119 -0.25 6.79 2.67
N CYS A 120 0.13 5.78 3.45
CA CYS A 120 1.44 5.12 3.35
C CYS A 120 1.68 4.58 1.95
N GLN A 121 0.72 3.85 1.38
CA GLN A 121 0.77 3.32 0.02
C GLN A 121 1.02 4.44 -1.01
N GLU A 122 0.26 5.54 -0.95
CA GLU A 122 0.42 6.65 -1.89
C GLU A 122 1.77 7.36 -1.71
N LYS A 123 2.26 7.53 -0.47
CA LYS A 123 3.58 8.13 -0.24
C LYS A 123 4.71 7.24 -0.74
N ILE A 124 4.59 5.92 -0.64
CA ILE A 124 5.53 4.98 -1.27
C ILE A 124 5.45 5.09 -2.80
N HIS A 125 4.25 5.17 -3.39
CA HIS A 125 4.07 5.36 -4.83
C HIS A 125 4.74 6.64 -5.34
N GLU A 126 4.59 7.75 -4.61
CA GLU A 126 5.18 9.05 -4.98
C GLU A 126 6.70 9.04 -4.88
N THR A 127 7.26 8.48 -3.81
CA THR A 127 8.69 8.53 -3.45
C THR A 127 9.48 7.40 -4.10
N LEU A 128 9.59 6.25 -3.42
CA LEU A 128 10.32 5.07 -3.88
C LEU A 128 9.76 4.53 -5.20
N GLY A 129 8.45 4.62 -5.37
CA GLY A 129 7.72 4.21 -6.56
C GLY A 129 7.89 5.13 -7.78
N ARG A 130 8.41 6.35 -7.60
CA ARG A 130 8.56 7.36 -8.66
C ARG A 130 7.26 7.55 -9.46
N LYS A 131 6.18 7.89 -8.75
CA LYS A 131 4.81 7.99 -9.30
C LYS A 131 4.41 6.70 -10.01
N ARG A 132 4.48 5.57 -9.30
CA ARG A 132 4.14 4.21 -9.72
C ARG A 132 4.99 3.62 -10.86
N ARG A 133 5.95 4.36 -11.41
CA ARG A 133 6.85 3.85 -12.47
C ARG A 133 7.69 2.68 -12.00
N ARG A 134 8.26 2.78 -10.79
CA ARG A 134 9.18 1.80 -10.24
C ARG A 134 8.47 0.77 -9.37
N VAL A 135 7.50 1.20 -8.56
CA VAL A 135 6.73 0.37 -7.63
C VAL A 135 5.26 0.76 -7.69
N ALA A 136 4.39 -0.23 -7.73
CA ALA A 136 2.96 -0.09 -7.47
C ALA A 136 2.53 -1.16 -6.48
N ILE A 137 1.61 -0.81 -5.59
CA ILE A 137 1.10 -1.64 -4.50
C ILE A 137 -0.39 -1.83 -4.69
N GLY A 138 -0.85 -3.07 -4.58
CA GLY A 138 -2.25 -3.43 -4.38
C GLY A 138 -2.46 -3.94 -2.96
N ILE A 139 -3.58 -3.58 -2.34
CA ILE A 139 -4.00 -4.09 -1.05
C ILE A 139 -5.42 -4.60 -1.22
N HIS A 140 -5.64 -5.85 -0.85
CA HIS A 140 -6.84 -6.61 -1.21
C HIS A 140 -7.44 -7.27 0.02
N ASP A 141 -8.78 -7.29 0.08
CA ASP A 141 -9.52 -8.17 0.99
C ASP A 141 -9.28 -9.63 0.55
N LEU A 142 -8.49 -10.36 1.34
CA LEU A 142 -8.14 -11.75 1.04
C LEU A 142 -9.36 -12.67 1.07
N ASP A 143 -10.35 -12.37 1.92
CA ASP A 143 -11.53 -13.22 2.09
C ASP A 143 -12.46 -13.19 0.85
N ALA A 144 -12.29 -12.19 -0.02
CA ALA A 144 -13.02 -12.07 -1.28
C ALA A 144 -12.46 -12.94 -2.43
N VAL A 145 -11.23 -13.46 -2.31
CA VAL A 145 -10.48 -14.11 -3.38
C VAL A 145 -9.87 -15.43 -2.94
N LYS A 146 -9.36 -16.22 -3.89
CA LYS A 146 -8.81 -17.56 -3.62
C LYS A 146 -7.43 -17.76 -4.21
N PRO A 147 -6.41 -18.13 -3.40
CA PRO A 147 -5.10 -18.54 -3.92
C PRO A 147 -5.17 -19.84 -4.74
N PRO A 148 -4.15 -20.20 -5.55
CA PRO A 148 -2.97 -19.40 -5.83
C PRO A 148 -3.31 -18.16 -6.64
N PHE A 149 -2.54 -17.07 -6.42
CA PHE A 149 -2.65 -15.85 -7.21
C PHE A 149 -1.71 -15.91 -8.41
N ARG A 150 -2.07 -15.22 -9.51
CA ARG A 150 -1.25 -15.16 -10.71
C ARG A 150 -1.01 -13.73 -11.12
N TYR A 151 0.25 -13.40 -11.37
CA TYR A 151 0.65 -12.15 -12.00
C TYR A 151 0.95 -12.43 -13.47
N ILE A 152 0.10 -11.95 -14.37
CA ILE A 152 0.09 -12.30 -15.79
C ILE A 152 -0.18 -11.07 -16.64
N ALA A 153 0.29 -11.04 -17.91
CA ALA A 153 -0.12 -10.03 -18.87
C ALA A 153 -1.08 -10.63 -19.91
N ARG A 154 -2.15 -9.87 -20.24
CA ARG A 154 -3.15 -10.26 -21.23
C ARG A 154 -3.42 -9.12 -22.21
N PRO A 155 -3.94 -9.43 -23.43
CA PRO A 155 -4.44 -8.42 -24.36
C PRO A 155 -5.52 -7.56 -23.69
N MET A 156 -5.40 -6.23 -23.78
CA MET A 156 -6.30 -5.30 -23.09
C MET A 156 -7.76 -5.43 -23.49
N ASP A 157 -8.04 -5.95 -24.68
CA ASP A 157 -9.40 -6.13 -25.18
C ASP A 157 -10.09 -7.40 -24.61
N GLU A 158 -9.30 -8.32 -24.02
CA GLU A 158 -9.80 -9.56 -23.40
C GLU A 158 -10.08 -9.39 -21.90
N VAL A 159 -9.61 -8.29 -21.31
CA VAL A 159 -9.69 -8.04 -19.87
C VAL A 159 -10.93 -7.22 -19.54
N LYS A 160 -11.73 -7.71 -18.59
CA LYS A 160 -12.90 -6.99 -18.05
C LYS A 160 -13.00 -7.20 -16.55
N PHE A 161 -13.26 -6.13 -15.82
CA PHE A 161 -13.60 -6.16 -14.40
C PHE A 161 -14.26 -4.86 -13.97
N ILE A 162 -14.76 -4.79 -12.75
CA ILE A 162 -15.30 -3.57 -12.15
C ILE A 162 -14.13 -2.86 -11.45
N PRO A 163 -13.63 -1.71 -11.96
CA PRO A 163 -12.56 -0.97 -11.31
C PRO A 163 -13.00 -0.40 -9.95
N LEU A 164 -12.07 -0.26 -9.03
CA LEU A 164 -12.33 0.28 -7.71
C LEU A 164 -12.97 1.67 -7.79
N GLY A 165 -14.14 1.82 -7.15
CA GLY A 165 -14.94 3.04 -7.17
C GLY A 165 -15.95 3.14 -8.30
N GLU A 166 -15.92 2.20 -9.25
CA GLU A 166 -16.91 2.11 -10.33
C GLU A 166 -18.03 1.11 -9.99
N ASN A 167 -19.14 1.18 -10.72
CA ASN A 167 -20.33 0.35 -10.48
C ASN A 167 -20.68 -0.57 -11.66
N ARG A 168 -19.84 -0.60 -12.71
CA ARG A 168 -20.03 -1.44 -13.89
C ARG A 168 -18.73 -2.09 -14.35
N GLU A 169 -18.84 -3.21 -15.03
CA GLU A 169 -17.73 -3.80 -15.74
C GLU A 169 -17.21 -2.87 -16.85
N MET A 170 -15.90 -2.80 -16.96
CA MET A 170 -15.19 -2.06 -17.99
C MET A 170 -14.07 -2.92 -18.57
N THR A 171 -13.83 -2.79 -19.87
CA THR A 171 -12.63 -3.36 -20.48
C THR A 171 -11.39 -2.62 -20.00
N ALA A 172 -10.22 -3.25 -20.06
CA ALA A 172 -8.97 -2.56 -19.71
C ALA A 172 -8.79 -1.29 -20.57
N ARG A 173 -9.18 -1.31 -21.85
CA ARG A 173 -9.17 -0.14 -22.72
C ARG A 173 -10.06 0.98 -22.19
N GLU A 174 -11.31 0.67 -21.84
CA GLU A 174 -12.24 1.66 -21.25
C GLU A 174 -11.70 2.23 -19.93
N ILE A 175 -11.08 1.40 -19.10
CA ILE A 175 -10.45 1.83 -17.84
C ILE A 175 -9.35 2.85 -18.12
N LEU A 176 -8.45 2.54 -19.06
CA LEU A 176 -7.33 3.43 -19.42
C LEU A 176 -7.79 4.77 -20.02
N GLU A 177 -8.90 4.78 -20.75
CA GLU A 177 -9.41 5.96 -21.42
C GLU A 177 -10.37 6.79 -20.55
N ASN A 178 -11.21 6.13 -19.73
CA ASN A 178 -12.35 6.78 -19.09
C ASN A 178 -12.19 7.01 -17.59
N THR A 179 -11.32 6.29 -16.89
CA THR A 179 -11.08 6.54 -15.46
C THR A 179 -9.98 7.57 -15.23
N GLU A 180 -9.99 8.23 -14.07
CA GLU A 180 -8.95 9.17 -13.68
C GLU A 180 -7.59 8.48 -13.59
N LYS A 181 -7.53 7.33 -12.89
CA LYS A 181 -6.30 6.53 -12.74
C LYS A 181 -5.80 5.95 -14.05
N GLY A 182 -6.71 5.59 -14.94
CA GLY A 182 -6.37 5.15 -16.30
C GLY A 182 -5.65 6.23 -17.10
N ARG A 183 -6.16 7.47 -17.08
CA ARG A 183 -5.53 8.61 -17.74
C ARG A 183 -4.19 8.99 -17.10
N GLU A 184 -4.10 8.92 -15.77
CA GLU A 184 -2.89 9.29 -15.02
C GLU A 184 -1.76 8.27 -15.22
N TYR A 185 -2.05 6.98 -15.10
CA TYR A 185 -1.05 5.92 -15.05
C TYR A 185 -1.01 4.99 -16.27
N GLY A 186 -1.97 5.05 -17.15
CA GLY A 186 -2.06 4.15 -18.31
C GLY A 186 -0.85 4.18 -19.24
N ASN A 187 -0.16 5.32 -19.31
CA ASN A 187 1.07 5.44 -20.10
C ASN A 187 2.23 4.57 -19.56
N LEU A 188 2.17 4.13 -18.30
CA LEU A 188 3.21 3.30 -17.68
C LEU A 188 3.19 1.84 -18.16
N ILE A 189 2.08 1.40 -18.77
CA ILE A 189 1.89 0.03 -19.27
C ILE A 189 1.61 -0.04 -20.76
N ARG A 190 1.70 1.08 -21.48
CA ARG A 190 1.59 1.07 -22.95
C ARG A 190 2.79 0.35 -23.54
N ASN A 191 2.51 -0.66 -24.34
CA ASN A 191 3.50 -1.43 -25.08
C ASN A 191 2.96 -1.75 -26.47
N GLU A 192 3.86 -2.14 -27.38
CA GLU A 192 3.51 -2.45 -28.78
C GLU A 192 2.60 -3.67 -28.92
N GLU A 193 2.66 -4.58 -27.96
CA GLU A 193 1.87 -5.83 -27.96
C GLU A 193 0.44 -5.62 -27.45
N GLY A 194 0.11 -4.44 -26.89
CA GLY A 194 -1.19 -4.14 -26.32
C GLY A 194 -1.55 -4.97 -25.09
N LEU A 195 -0.55 -5.47 -24.36
CA LEU A 195 -0.71 -6.26 -23.16
C LEU A 195 -0.86 -5.37 -21.92
N VAL A 196 -1.68 -5.80 -20.97
CA VAL A 196 -1.82 -5.18 -19.65
C VAL A 196 -1.51 -6.20 -18.56
N PRO A 197 -0.73 -5.82 -17.53
CA PRO A 197 -0.43 -6.72 -16.42
C PRO A 197 -1.61 -6.78 -15.45
N LEU A 198 -1.87 -7.97 -14.90
CA LEU A 198 -2.99 -8.27 -14.04
C LEU A 198 -2.56 -9.12 -12.86
N ILE A 199 -3.16 -8.90 -11.70
CA ILE A 199 -3.21 -9.89 -10.62
C ILE A 199 -4.58 -10.57 -10.69
N GLU A 200 -4.56 -11.89 -10.79
CA GLU A 200 -5.77 -12.73 -10.84
C GLU A 200 -5.74 -13.77 -9.69
N ASP A 201 -6.93 -14.14 -9.24
CA ASP A 201 -7.07 -15.27 -8.33
C ASP A 201 -7.16 -16.63 -9.08
N SER A 202 -7.24 -17.74 -8.33
CA SER A 202 -7.32 -19.09 -8.90
C SER A 202 -8.57 -19.32 -9.76
N MET A 203 -9.60 -18.49 -9.63
CA MET A 203 -10.82 -18.53 -10.45
C MET A 203 -10.74 -17.65 -11.71
N GLY A 204 -9.59 -16.99 -11.94
CA GLY A 204 -9.40 -16.05 -13.04
C GLY A 204 -10.10 -14.70 -12.85
N ARG A 205 -10.49 -14.37 -11.61
CA ARG A 205 -11.08 -13.05 -11.30
C ARG A 205 -9.99 -12.02 -11.14
N VAL A 206 -10.13 -10.88 -11.83
CA VAL A 206 -9.14 -9.80 -11.77
C VAL A 206 -9.22 -9.09 -10.42
N MET A 207 -8.09 -9.02 -9.72
CA MET A 207 -7.91 -8.31 -8.46
C MET A 207 -7.36 -6.91 -8.67
N SER A 208 -6.44 -6.75 -9.63
CA SER A 208 -5.85 -5.46 -9.98
C SER A 208 -5.28 -5.47 -11.40
N MET A 209 -5.13 -4.26 -11.96
CA MET A 209 -4.37 -3.97 -13.19
C MET A 209 -3.24 -2.99 -12.81
N PRO A 210 -2.11 -3.52 -12.25
CA PRO A 210 -1.01 -2.64 -11.82
C PRO A 210 -0.31 -1.99 -13.02
N PRO A 211 0.18 -0.76 -12.89
CA PRO A 211 0.14 0.12 -11.72
C PRO A 211 -1.09 1.02 -11.67
N VAL A 212 -2.16 0.70 -12.40
CA VAL A 212 -3.28 1.61 -12.67
C VAL A 212 -4.30 1.58 -11.55
N ILE A 213 -4.98 0.43 -11.34
CA ILE A 213 -6.15 0.37 -10.46
C ILE A 213 -6.43 -1.04 -9.94
N ASN A 214 -6.96 -1.12 -8.71
CA ASN A 214 -7.51 -2.36 -8.16
C ASN A 214 -8.93 -2.61 -8.65
N SER A 215 -9.42 -3.84 -8.46
CA SER A 215 -10.82 -4.21 -8.68
C SER A 215 -11.68 -3.86 -7.47
N GLU A 216 -12.94 -3.52 -7.73
CA GLU A 216 -13.96 -3.37 -6.70
C GLU A 216 -14.19 -4.67 -5.90
N LEU A 217 -13.93 -5.83 -6.52
CA LEU A 217 -14.03 -7.16 -5.91
C LEU A 217 -13.26 -7.27 -4.58
N THR A 218 -12.13 -6.61 -4.48
CA THR A 218 -11.21 -6.71 -3.35
C THR A 218 -11.13 -5.44 -2.52
N ARG A 219 -12.17 -4.59 -2.59
CA ARG A 219 -12.26 -3.35 -1.80
C ARG A 219 -12.12 -3.63 -0.31
N LEU A 220 -11.25 -2.87 0.34
CA LEU A 220 -11.12 -2.90 1.80
C LEU A 220 -12.32 -2.27 2.47
N SER A 221 -12.67 -2.80 3.63
CA SER A 221 -13.69 -2.26 4.52
C SER A 221 -13.29 -2.52 5.98
N GLU A 222 -14.00 -1.92 6.92
CA GLU A 222 -13.82 -2.18 8.36
C GLU A 222 -14.14 -3.64 8.76
N ARG A 223 -14.77 -4.41 7.86
CA ARG A 223 -15.06 -5.84 8.05
C ARG A 223 -13.93 -6.75 7.59
N THR A 224 -13.03 -6.25 6.75
CA THR A 224 -11.87 -7.00 6.26
C THR A 224 -11.00 -7.40 7.45
N ARG A 225 -10.59 -8.68 7.50
CA ARG A 225 -9.75 -9.25 8.55
C ARG A 225 -8.44 -9.80 8.02
N ASN A 226 -8.43 -10.21 6.77
CA ASN A 226 -7.25 -10.79 6.13
C ASN A 226 -6.91 -9.99 4.90
N LEU A 227 -5.63 -9.64 4.76
CA LEU A 227 -5.14 -8.85 3.64
C LEU A 227 -4.21 -9.68 2.76
N PHE A 228 -4.36 -9.54 1.47
CA PHE A 228 -3.32 -9.86 0.51
C PHE A 228 -2.75 -8.57 -0.04
N ILE A 229 -1.42 -8.43 0.01
CA ILE A 229 -0.69 -7.28 -0.53
C ILE A 229 0.14 -7.77 -1.70
N ASP A 230 -0.04 -7.19 -2.88
CA ASP A 230 0.87 -7.33 -3.99
C ASP A 230 1.71 -6.06 -4.18
N VAL A 231 2.96 -6.24 -4.55
CA VAL A 231 3.83 -5.15 -4.97
C VAL A 231 4.49 -5.52 -6.28
N THR A 232 4.16 -4.78 -7.33
CA THR A 232 4.70 -4.98 -8.66
C THR A 232 5.68 -3.88 -9.04
N GLY A 233 6.62 -4.16 -9.93
CA GLY A 233 7.57 -3.12 -10.33
C GLY A 233 8.56 -3.49 -11.41
N THR A 234 9.44 -2.51 -11.67
CA THR A 234 10.55 -2.61 -12.62
C THR A 234 11.91 -2.76 -11.92
N ASP A 235 11.94 -2.75 -10.59
CA ASP A 235 13.14 -2.87 -9.77
C ASP A 235 12.86 -3.77 -8.56
N GLU A 236 13.50 -4.94 -8.53
CA GLU A 236 13.23 -5.98 -7.54
C GLU A 236 13.51 -5.51 -6.10
N LYS A 237 14.61 -4.79 -5.88
CA LYS A 237 14.95 -4.27 -4.56
C LYS A 237 13.88 -3.30 -4.04
N SER A 238 13.41 -2.41 -4.90
CA SER A 238 12.40 -1.41 -4.52
C SER A 238 11.07 -2.06 -4.16
N ILE A 239 10.61 -3.09 -4.89
CA ILE A 239 9.35 -3.77 -4.55
C ILE A 239 9.44 -4.50 -3.21
N ARG A 240 10.55 -5.20 -2.93
CA ARG A 240 10.78 -5.87 -1.65
C ARG A 240 10.84 -4.89 -0.48
N THR A 241 11.55 -3.77 -0.67
CA THR A 241 11.61 -2.70 0.34
C THR A 241 10.23 -2.11 0.61
N SER A 242 9.44 -1.82 -0.44
CA SER A 242 8.08 -1.27 -0.31
C SER A 242 7.15 -2.23 0.42
N LEU A 243 7.19 -3.52 0.08
CA LEU A 243 6.41 -4.55 0.77
C LEU A 243 6.77 -4.60 2.26
N SER A 244 8.08 -4.61 2.58
CA SER A 244 8.55 -4.63 3.97
C SER A 244 8.06 -3.43 4.77
N ILE A 245 8.15 -2.21 4.23
CA ILE A 245 7.67 -1.00 4.90
C ILE A 245 6.18 -1.11 5.22
N LEU A 246 5.38 -1.45 4.21
CA LEU A 246 3.93 -1.50 4.36
C LEU A 246 3.48 -2.61 5.33
N VAL A 247 4.05 -3.80 5.21
CA VAL A 247 3.74 -4.94 6.12
C VAL A 247 4.06 -4.58 7.57
N HIS A 248 5.23 -3.96 7.82
CA HIS A 248 5.58 -3.55 9.18
C HIS A 248 4.69 -2.42 9.70
N SER A 249 4.26 -1.49 8.84
CA SER A 249 3.29 -0.46 9.24
C SER A 249 1.96 -1.07 9.65
N ILE A 250 1.41 -1.98 8.85
CA ILE A 250 0.13 -2.63 9.16
C ILE A 250 0.24 -3.53 10.40
N ALA A 251 1.36 -4.24 10.58
CA ALA A 251 1.56 -5.11 11.75
C ALA A 251 1.59 -4.34 13.10
N GLU A 252 1.86 -3.03 13.08
CA GLU A 252 1.76 -2.20 14.30
C GLU A 252 0.32 -1.91 14.75
N THR A 253 -0.67 -2.18 13.90
CA THR A 253 -2.08 -1.95 14.25
C THR A 253 -2.66 -3.01 15.19
N GLY A 254 -1.97 -4.13 15.39
CA GLY A 254 -2.31 -5.23 16.30
C GLY A 254 -3.16 -6.30 15.66
#